data_54108a86d75393faf5e7dc7cb8b6d99d
#
_entry.id   54108a86d75393faf5e7dc7cb8b6d99d
#
_cell.length_a   1.000
_cell.length_b   1.000
_cell.length_c   1.000
_cell.angle_alpha   90.00
_cell.angle_beta   90.00
_cell.angle_gamma   90.00
#
_symmetry.space_group_name_H-M   'P 1'
#
loop_
_entity.id
_entity.type
_entity.pdbx_description
1 polymer ?
#
loop_
_entity_poly.entity_id
_entity_poly.type
_entity_poly.pdbx_seq_one_letter_code
_entity_poly.pdbx_strand_id
1 'polypeptide(L)'
;MIAPIEIKKKAENKYKAYLQSIVEGESFTPIIIVGDKKPNEDTVKFEEELMDLISCSKEKKGYGYTIEYQTVKTKRHGIQDIPTSISFKTEYDYLKYVNKENDAAKFKKDITSILSSFPELKDWIYKYPIKVIENDWESLLKVCKYFKAIPQPHLYIRELPIHVHTKFIENNSGIIRELLDIIIADYVNIEERKFEARFNLKYDEPLVRFRLLDEAISHQLFGGIDDISIPISEFQHLSLPIQTVYVVENKINMLTFPVKRNSIVIWGHGFGVDIMKNVDWLKTKKIYYWGDLDTHGFQILSEFRFHFKQVQSFLMDRYTFDKYFEGDKGTVTNVEKELCLTAEEKDMFEYLKANNLRLEQEKVPFDYIMKSIP
;
A
#
# COMPACT_ATOMS: atom_id res chain seq x y z
N MET A 1 24.44 -4.95 39.91
CA MET A 1 24.95 -5.61 38.66
C MET A 1 23.87 -5.67 37.61
N ILE A 2 24.22 -6.12 36.38
CA ILE A 2 23.22 -6.43 35.35
C ILE A 2 22.37 -7.64 35.77
N ALA A 3 21.05 -7.52 35.69
CA ALA A 3 20.16 -8.62 36.06
C ALA A 3 19.96 -9.62 34.90
N PRO A 4 19.63 -10.90 35.18
CA PRO A 4 19.39 -11.92 34.14
C PRO A 4 18.33 -11.53 33.12
N ILE A 5 17.29 -10.81 33.53
CA ILE A 5 16.24 -10.31 32.64
C ILE A 5 16.77 -9.27 31.64
N GLU A 6 17.71 -8.42 32.08
CA GLU A 6 18.37 -7.44 31.23
C GLU A 6 19.32 -8.10 30.23
N ILE A 7 20.02 -9.18 30.67
CA ILE A 7 20.86 -10.01 29.80
C ILE A 7 20.00 -10.63 28.71
N LYS A 8 18.84 -11.21 29.08
CA LYS A 8 17.92 -11.81 28.12
C LYS A 8 17.48 -10.81 27.07
N LYS A 9 17.01 -9.63 27.50
CA LYS A 9 16.58 -8.56 26.57
C LYS A 9 17.73 -8.10 25.66
N LYS A 10 18.94 -7.93 26.20
CA LYS A 10 20.12 -7.55 25.39
C LYS A 10 20.50 -8.67 24.40
N ALA A 11 20.39 -9.95 24.80
CA ALA A 11 20.62 -11.08 23.94
C ALA A 11 19.57 -11.18 22.81
N GLU A 12 18.30 -10.99 23.13
CA GLU A 12 17.21 -10.97 22.13
C GLU A 12 17.42 -9.86 21.10
N ASN A 13 17.88 -8.68 21.50
CA ASN A 13 18.21 -7.58 20.59
C ASN A 13 19.35 -7.90 19.60
N LYS A 14 20.21 -8.87 19.93
CA LYS A 14 21.27 -9.35 19.03
C LYS A 14 20.79 -10.39 18.02
N TYR A 15 19.56 -10.88 18.14
CA TYR A 15 19.06 -11.98 17.29
C TYR A 15 19.02 -11.63 15.82
N LYS A 16 18.60 -10.39 15.47
CA LYS A 16 18.62 -9.94 14.07
C LYS A 16 20.03 -9.94 13.48
N ALA A 17 21.02 -9.44 14.22
CA ALA A 17 22.41 -9.42 13.77
C ALA A 17 22.99 -10.85 13.62
N TYR A 18 22.61 -11.76 14.51
CA TYR A 18 22.96 -13.18 14.38
C TYR A 18 22.36 -13.80 13.09
N LEU A 19 21.09 -13.54 12.76
CA LEU A 19 20.50 -14.03 11.51
C LEU A 19 21.21 -13.43 10.28
N GLN A 20 21.61 -12.16 10.35
CA GLN A 20 22.36 -11.49 9.28
C GLN A 20 23.74 -12.12 9.05
N SER A 21 24.46 -12.51 10.11
CA SER A 21 25.75 -13.20 9.97
C SER A 21 25.61 -14.55 9.28
N ILE A 22 24.48 -15.27 9.48
CA ILE A 22 24.20 -16.51 8.75
C ILE A 22 24.03 -16.24 7.24
N VAL A 23 23.36 -15.15 6.86
CA VAL A 23 23.20 -14.76 5.43
C VAL A 23 24.53 -14.47 4.78
N GLU A 24 25.48 -13.89 5.53
CA GLU A 24 26.84 -13.64 5.06
C GLU A 24 27.73 -14.88 5.02
N GLY A 25 27.25 -16.01 5.56
CA GLY A 25 28.01 -17.26 5.63
C GLY A 25 29.05 -17.27 6.75
N GLU A 26 28.93 -16.39 7.73
CA GLU A 26 29.87 -16.28 8.84
C GLU A 26 29.64 -17.41 9.87
N SER A 27 30.72 -17.89 10.46
CA SER A 27 30.65 -18.78 11.64
C SER A 27 30.17 -18.01 12.86
N PHE A 28 29.50 -18.70 13.79
CA PHE A 28 29.05 -18.07 15.01
C PHE A 28 30.23 -17.44 15.79
N THR A 29 30.13 -16.15 16.04
CA THR A 29 31.06 -15.40 16.90
C THR A 29 30.49 -15.24 18.29
N PRO A 30 31.28 -15.37 19.38
CA PRO A 30 30.79 -15.20 20.73
C PRO A 30 30.05 -13.85 20.92
N ILE A 31 28.85 -13.91 21.49
CA ILE A 31 28.03 -12.71 21.73
C ILE A 31 28.33 -12.19 23.12
N ILE A 32 28.95 -11.02 23.17
CA ILE A 32 29.29 -10.34 24.42
C ILE A 32 28.13 -9.42 24.83
N ILE A 33 27.71 -9.53 26.09
CA ILE A 33 26.71 -8.67 26.73
C ILE A 33 27.42 -7.67 27.64
N VAL A 34 27.39 -6.42 27.24
CA VAL A 34 27.98 -5.34 28.03
C VAL A 34 27.06 -4.97 29.19
N GLY A 35 27.57 -5.06 30.42
CA GLY A 35 26.92 -4.55 31.63
C GLY A 35 27.20 -3.04 31.78
N ASP A 36 26.16 -2.28 32.05
CA ASP A 36 26.20 -0.82 32.22
C ASP A 36 26.02 -0.39 33.69
N LYS A 37 25.87 -1.37 34.59
CA LYS A 37 25.70 -1.12 36.04
C LYS A 37 26.95 -1.53 36.83
N LYS A 38 27.40 -0.66 37.72
CA LYS A 38 28.46 -0.99 38.69
C LYS A 38 27.93 -1.98 39.73
N PRO A 39 28.82 -2.83 40.32
CA PRO A 39 28.47 -3.64 41.45
C PRO A 39 27.86 -2.79 42.58
N ASN A 40 26.93 -3.35 43.37
CA ASN A 40 26.33 -2.68 44.51
C ASN A 40 27.39 -2.46 45.63
N GLU A 41 27.35 -1.33 46.29
CA GLU A 41 28.28 -1.06 47.41
C GLU A 41 27.87 -1.82 48.69
N ASP A 42 26.61 -2.20 48.82
CA ASP A 42 26.08 -3.02 49.90
C ASP A 42 26.42 -4.49 49.61
N THR A 43 27.18 -5.09 50.52
CA THR A 43 27.69 -6.50 50.36
C THR A 43 26.58 -7.53 50.26
N VAL A 44 25.50 -7.38 51.03
CA VAL A 44 24.37 -8.33 51.00
C VAL A 44 23.67 -8.26 49.67
N LYS A 45 23.38 -7.07 49.18
CA LYS A 45 22.77 -6.87 47.87
C LYS A 45 23.67 -7.32 46.71
N PHE A 46 24.99 -7.10 46.88
CA PHE A 46 25.95 -7.58 45.88
C PHE A 46 25.95 -9.13 45.77
N GLU A 47 25.91 -9.83 46.91
CA GLU A 47 25.83 -11.29 46.93
C GLU A 47 24.53 -11.83 46.34
N GLU A 48 23.41 -11.18 46.67
CA GLU A 48 22.10 -11.54 46.06
C GLU A 48 22.11 -11.34 44.53
N GLU A 49 22.57 -10.19 44.05
CA GLU A 49 22.67 -9.91 42.59
C GLU A 49 23.64 -10.88 41.91
N LEU A 50 24.71 -11.31 42.57
CA LEU A 50 25.67 -12.27 42.04
C LEU A 50 25.08 -13.68 41.99
N MET A 51 24.36 -14.09 43.05
CA MET A 51 23.66 -15.40 43.06
C MET A 51 22.61 -15.48 41.96
N ASP A 52 21.83 -14.45 41.76
CA ASP A 52 20.85 -14.37 40.68
C ASP A 52 21.54 -14.50 39.30
N LEU A 53 22.63 -13.78 39.10
CA LEU A 53 23.39 -13.83 37.86
C LEU A 53 23.95 -15.26 37.61
N ILE A 54 24.55 -15.88 38.63
CA ILE A 54 25.10 -17.26 38.54
C ILE A 54 23.99 -18.28 38.30
N SER A 55 22.83 -18.13 38.95
CA SER A 55 21.71 -19.08 38.86
C SER A 55 21.22 -19.28 37.42
N CYS A 56 21.34 -18.26 36.56
CA CYS A 56 20.96 -18.26 35.17
C CYS A 56 22.12 -18.52 34.19
N SER A 57 23.33 -18.71 34.69
CA SER A 57 24.53 -18.97 33.88
C SER A 57 24.58 -20.41 33.35
N LYS A 58 25.45 -20.62 32.37
CA LYS A 58 25.73 -21.96 31.78
C LYS A 58 26.20 -22.96 32.84
N GLU A 59 26.97 -22.54 33.81
CA GLU A 59 27.49 -23.40 34.88
C GLU A 59 26.36 -24.03 35.71
N LYS A 60 25.28 -23.32 35.94
CA LYS A 60 24.14 -23.82 36.74
C LYS A 60 23.07 -24.47 35.89
N LYS A 61 22.75 -23.94 34.68
CA LYS A 61 21.67 -24.44 33.82
C LYS A 61 22.14 -25.46 32.79
N GLY A 62 23.43 -25.60 32.54
CA GLY A 62 24.00 -26.43 31.48
C GLY A 62 23.93 -25.77 30.09
N TYR A 63 23.36 -24.58 30.00
CA TYR A 63 23.31 -23.74 28.80
C TYR A 63 23.15 -22.26 29.18
N GLY A 64 23.43 -21.34 28.24
CA GLY A 64 23.30 -19.92 28.45
C GLY A 64 24.64 -19.20 28.49
N TYR A 65 24.70 -18.08 29.18
CA TYR A 65 25.90 -17.25 29.21
C TYR A 65 26.96 -17.78 30.19
N THR A 66 28.21 -17.53 29.84
CA THR A 66 29.39 -17.72 30.68
C THR A 66 29.78 -16.40 31.32
N ILE A 67 30.18 -16.45 32.61
CA ILE A 67 30.63 -15.26 33.34
C ILE A 67 32.17 -15.38 33.46
N GLU A 68 32.86 -14.31 33.11
CA GLU A 68 34.30 -14.19 33.38
C GLU A 68 34.49 -13.27 34.59
N TYR A 69 35.40 -13.62 35.45
CA TYR A 69 35.64 -12.91 36.70
C TYR A 69 37.05 -12.34 36.73
N GLN A 70 37.19 -11.24 37.44
CA GLN A 70 38.48 -10.68 37.82
C GLN A 70 38.59 -10.62 39.32
N THR A 71 39.68 -11.17 39.84
CA THR A 71 39.99 -11.11 41.27
C THR A 71 40.48 -9.72 41.65
N VAL A 72 39.74 -9.01 42.49
CA VAL A 72 40.05 -7.64 42.93
C VAL A 72 40.22 -7.64 44.45
N LYS A 73 41.30 -7.01 44.89
CA LYS A 73 41.53 -6.78 46.34
C LYS A 73 40.91 -5.45 46.75
N THR A 74 39.84 -5.49 47.52
CA THR A 74 39.16 -4.29 48.02
C THR A 74 39.59 -4.00 49.46
N LYS A 75 39.64 -2.72 49.84
CA LYS A 75 40.03 -2.30 51.21
C LYS A 75 39.01 -2.69 52.27
N ARG A 76 37.74 -2.90 51.90
CA ARG A 76 36.65 -3.18 52.88
C ARG A 76 36.25 -4.65 52.89
N HIS A 77 36.40 -5.41 51.78
CA HIS A 77 35.83 -6.74 51.64
C HIS A 77 36.88 -7.84 51.26
N GLY A 78 38.19 -7.54 51.38
CA GLY A 78 39.25 -8.49 51.06
C GLY A 78 39.37 -8.81 49.56
N ILE A 79 39.72 -10.06 49.26
CA ILE A 79 39.82 -10.56 47.89
C ILE A 79 38.45 -11.05 47.42
N GLN A 80 37.93 -10.50 46.30
CA GLN A 80 36.64 -10.84 45.72
C GLN A 80 36.76 -11.05 44.21
N ASP A 81 36.01 -12.02 43.69
CA ASP A 81 35.87 -12.26 42.27
C ASP A 81 34.66 -11.44 41.73
N ILE A 82 34.94 -10.42 40.95
CA ILE A 82 33.94 -9.52 40.38
C ILE A 82 33.69 -9.91 38.93
N PRO A 83 32.42 -10.12 38.49
CA PRO A 83 32.08 -10.33 37.08
C PRO A 83 32.57 -9.20 36.19
N THR A 84 33.31 -9.52 35.13
CA THR A 84 33.87 -8.54 34.18
C THR A 84 33.28 -8.67 32.80
N SER A 85 32.94 -9.91 32.37
CA SER A 85 32.38 -10.17 31.05
C SER A 85 31.30 -11.24 31.13
N ILE A 86 30.26 -11.06 30.34
CA ILE A 86 29.18 -12.01 30.16
C ILE A 86 29.10 -12.30 28.67
N SER A 87 29.21 -13.59 28.29
CA SER A 87 29.21 -13.96 26.88
C SER A 87 28.54 -15.30 26.61
N PHE A 88 27.95 -15.43 25.43
CA PHE A 88 27.50 -16.70 24.87
C PHE A 88 28.61 -17.23 23.97
N LYS A 89 29.30 -18.28 24.40
CA LYS A 89 30.48 -18.83 23.67
C LYS A 89 30.10 -19.74 22.51
N THR A 90 28.89 -20.33 22.52
CA THR A 90 28.41 -21.23 21.47
C THR A 90 27.02 -20.80 20.97
N GLU A 91 26.74 -21.10 19.70
CA GLU A 91 25.43 -20.88 19.08
C GLU A 91 24.30 -21.58 19.84
N TYR A 92 24.54 -22.83 20.25
CA TYR A 92 23.60 -23.61 21.05
C TYR A 92 23.22 -22.90 22.36
N ASP A 93 24.21 -22.45 23.12
CA ASP A 93 24.00 -21.76 24.39
C ASP A 93 23.17 -20.47 24.20
N TYR A 94 23.48 -19.71 23.16
CA TYR A 94 22.78 -18.48 22.83
C TYR A 94 21.33 -18.74 22.44
N LEU A 95 21.12 -19.61 21.45
CA LEU A 95 19.77 -19.86 20.90
C LEU A 95 18.84 -20.47 21.94
N LYS A 96 19.35 -21.40 22.75
CA LYS A 96 18.59 -22.02 23.82
C LYS A 96 18.20 -21.01 24.90
N TYR A 97 19.11 -20.10 25.25
CA TYR A 97 18.84 -19.05 26.23
C TYR A 97 17.75 -18.08 25.77
N VAL A 98 17.73 -17.69 24.49
CA VAL A 98 16.72 -16.79 23.92
C VAL A 98 15.48 -17.54 23.39
N ASN A 99 15.40 -18.87 23.51
CA ASN A 99 14.30 -19.72 23.01
C ASN A 99 14.09 -19.58 21.49
N LYS A 100 15.16 -19.57 20.69
CA LYS A 100 15.13 -19.35 19.23
C LYS A 100 15.75 -20.48 18.42
N GLU A 101 15.89 -21.67 18.97
CA GLU A 101 16.50 -22.83 18.32
C GLU A 101 15.73 -23.26 17.06
N ASN A 102 14.39 -23.37 17.17
CA ASN A 102 13.53 -23.76 16.06
C ASN A 102 13.48 -22.69 14.97
N ASP A 103 13.39 -21.43 15.38
CA ASP A 103 13.38 -20.28 14.45
C ASP A 103 14.68 -20.23 13.64
N ALA A 104 15.83 -20.41 14.29
CA ALA A 104 17.12 -20.41 13.63
C ALA A 104 17.31 -21.62 12.69
N ALA A 105 16.83 -22.80 13.08
CA ALA A 105 16.86 -24.00 12.24
C ALA A 105 15.98 -23.81 10.98
N LYS A 106 14.75 -23.29 11.17
CA LYS A 106 13.86 -22.94 10.04
C LYS A 106 14.53 -21.92 9.13
N PHE A 107 15.10 -20.85 9.69
CA PHE A 107 15.78 -19.80 8.92
C PHE A 107 16.91 -20.38 8.04
N LYS A 108 17.80 -21.19 8.62
CA LYS A 108 18.91 -21.83 7.88
C LYS A 108 18.42 -22.70 6.72
N LYS A 109 17.34 -23.46 6.94
CA LYS A 109 16.71 -24.28 5.92
C LYS A 109 16.12 -23.41 4.80
N ASP A 110 15.35 -22.39 5.18
CA ASP A 110 14.61 -21.56 4.22
C ASP A 110 15.57 -20.73 3.36
N ILE A 111 16.61 -20.08 3.94
CA ILE A 111 17.57 -19.30 3.16
C ILE A 111 18.32 -20.16 2.15
N THR A 112 18.65 -21.41 2.48
CA THR A 112 19.27 -22.33 1.53
C THR A 112 18.37 -22.57 0.32
N SER A 113 17.08 -22.80 0.55
CA SER A 113 16.09 -23.01 -0.53
C SER A 113 15.84 -21.74 -1.34
N ILE A 114 15.79 -20.57 -0.68
CA ILE A 114 15.57 -19.28 -1.34
C ILE A 114 16.76 -18.95 -2.22
N LEU A 115 17.96 -18.93 -1.68
CA LEU A 115 19.16 -18.51 -2.41
C LEU A 115 19.55 -19.48 -3.52
N SER A 116 19.21 -20.77 -3.42
CA SER A 116 19.39 -21.72 -4.52
C SER A 116 18.46 -21.43 -5.70
N SER A 117 17.29 -20.85 -5.47
CA SER A 117 16.31 -20.51 -6.52
C SER A 117 16.41 -19.06 -7.00
N PHE A 118 16.74 -18.15 -6.09
CA PHE A 118 16.72 -16.70 -6.27
C PHE A 118 17.90 -16.04 -5.52
N PRO A 119 19.13 -16.18 -6.00
CA PRO A 119 20.32 -15.57 -5.36
C PRO A 119 20.22 -14.04 -5.25
N GLU A 120 19.45 -13.41 -6.14
CA GLU A 120 19.16 -11.98 -6.15
C GLU A 120 18.41 -11.49 -4.90
N LEU A 121 17.81 -12.38 -4.11
CA LEU A 121 17.13 -12.02 -2.87
C LEU A 121 18.05 -11.90 -1.65
N LYS A 122 19.37 -12.09 -1.80
CA LYS A 122 20.31 -12.07 -0.66
C LYS A 122 20.20 -10.78 0.16
N ASP A 123 20.20 -9.63 -0.50
CA ASP A 123 20.13 -8.33 0.17
C ASP A 123 18.79 -8.11 0.87
N TRP A 124 17.70 -8.60 0.27
CA TRP A 124 16.38 -8.54 0.88
C TRP A 124 16.31 -9.40 2.15
N ILE A 125 16.84 -10.62 2.11
CA ILE A 125 16.93 -11.52 3.28
C ILE A 125 17.76 -10.88 4.39
N TYR A 126 18.91 -10.30 4.05
CA TYR A 126 19.77 -9.61 5.00
C TYR A 126 19.05 -8.44 5.69
N LYS A 127 18.30 -7.67 4.95
CA LYS A 127 17.52 -6.54 5.47
C LYS A 127 16.35 -6.99 6.34
N TYR A 128 15.67 -8.09 5.97
CA TYR A 128 14.43 -8.56 6.58
C TYR A 128 14.48 -10.03 7.06
N PRO A 129 15.48 -10.44 7.85
CA PRO A 129 15.67 -11.85 8.21
C PRO A 129 14.51 -12.41 9.04
N ILE A 130 13.81 -11.59 9.82
CA ILE A 130 12.63 -12.00 10.60
C ILE A 130 11.47 -12.39 9.68
N LYS A 131 11.25 -11.66 8.58
CA LYS A 131 10.21 -12.04 7.60
C LYS A 131 10.45 -13.44 6.99
N VAL A 132 11.70 -13.90 6.94
CA VAL A 132 11.99 -15.27 6.47
C VAL A 132 11.42 -16.30 7.43
N ILE A 133 11.54 -16.07 8.73
CA ILE A 133 11.04 -17.00 9.76
C ILE A 133 9.51 -17.04 9.81
N GLU A 134 8.87 -15.87 9.63
CA GLU A 134 7.43 -15.67 9.80
C GLU A 134 6.58 -16.18 8.63
N ASN A 135 7.20 -16.47 7.48
CA ASN A 135 6.47 -16.81 6.27
C ASN A 135 6.61 -18.28 5.85
N ASP A 136 5.67 -18.73 5.00
CA ASP A 136 5.67 -20.04 4.34
C ASP A 136 6.46 -19.96 3.02
N TRP A 137 7.73 -20.33 3.08
CA TRP A 137 8.61 -20.27 1.91
C TRP A 137 8.35 -21.35 0.89
N GLU A 138 7.73 -22.48 1.27
CA GLU A 138 7.37 -23.50 0.29
C GLU A 138 6.35 -22.95 -0.71
N SER A 139 5.31 -22.29 -0.21
CA SER A 139 4.28 -21.67 -1.04
C SER A 139 4.79 -20.42 -1.76
N LEU A 140 5.56 -19.55 -1.09
CA LEU A 140 6.13 -18.34 -1.71
C LEU A 140 7.05 -18.67 -2.88
N LEU A 141 7.91 -19.70 -2.74
CA LEU A 141 8.81 -20.12 -3.82
C LEU A 141 8.06 -20.66 -5.04
N LYS A 142 6.93 -21.34 -4.85
CA LYS A 142 6.08 -21.79 -5.97
C LYS A 142 5.57 -20.59 -6.76
N VAL A 143 5.08 -19.57 -6.06
CA VAL A 143 4.60 -18.32 -6.69
C VAL A 143 5.74 -17.60 -7.42
N CYS A 144 6.86 -17.37 -6.77
CA CYS A 144 8.00 -16.68 -7.36
C CYS A 144 8.56 -17.41 -8.59
N LYS A 145 8.65 -18.75 -8.55
CA LYS A 145 9.10 -19.56 -9.71
C LYS A 145 8.17 -19.44 -10.90
N TYR A 146 6.86 -19.43 -10.66
CA TYR A 146 5.88 -19.23 -11.71
C TYR A 146 6.06 -17.87 -12.39
N PHE A 147 6.11 -16.78 -11.61
CA PHE A 147 6.28 -15.43 -12.17
C PHE A 147 7.65 -15.23 -12.83
N LYS A 148 8.71 -15.88 -12.34
CA LYS A 148 10.02 -15.85 -13.04
C LYS A 148 9.95 -16.49 -14.42
N ALA A 149 9.15 -17.56 -14.56
CA ALA A 149 8.96 -18.24 -15.85
C ALA A 149 7.96 -17.52 -16.78
N ILE A 150 6.91 -16.91 -16.21
CA ILE A 150 5.84 -16.20 -16.93
C ILE A 150 5.59 -14.86 -16.23
N PRO A 151 6.40 -13.82 -16.53
CA PRO A 151 6.34 -12.54 -15.82
C PRO A 151 5.03 -11.74 -16.03
N GLN A 152 4.35 -11.98 -17.15
CA GLN A 152 3.12 -11.28 -17.55
C GLN A 152 2.02 -12.28 -17.93
N PRO A 153 1.39 -12.97 -16.97
CA PRO A 153 0.50 -14.08 -17.25
C PRO A 153 -0.82 -13.70 -17.91
N HIS A 154 -1.34 -12.48 -17.72
CA HIS A 154 -2.65 -12.01 -18.18
C HIS A 154 -3.82 -12.93 -17.77
N LEU A 155 -3.73 -13.50 -16.58
CA LEU A 155 -4.71 -14.39 -15.97
C LEU A 155 -5.24 -13.79 -14.67
N TYR A 156 -6.44 -14.17 -14.23
CA TYR A 156 -6.86 -13.92 -12.85
C TYR A 156 -6.03 -14.76 -11.88
N ILE A 157 -5.82 -14.28 -10.65
CA ILE A 157 -5.08 -15.03 -9.61
C ILE A 157 -5.61 -16.48 -9.49
N ARG A 158 -6.92 -16.67 -9.64
CA ARG A 158 -7.55 -17.98 -9.55
C ARG A 158 -7.20 -18.92 -10.72
N GLU A 159 -6.82 -18.39 -11.86
CA GLU A 159 -6.46 -19.15 -13.07
C GLU A 159 -4.98 -19.54 -13.09
N LEU A 160 -4.16 -18.99 -12.18
CA LEU A 160 -2.73 -19.28 -12.14
C LEU A 160 -2.51 -20.79 -11.90
N PRO A 161 -1.77 -21.50 -12.75
CA PRO A 161 -1.50 -22.93 -12.59
C PRO A 161 -0.43 -23.19 -11.53
N ILE A 162 -0.63 -22.62 -10.34
CA ILE A 162 0.25 -22.75 -9.18
C ILE A 162 -0.48 -23.61 -8.15
N HIS A 163 0.19 -24.67 -7.66
CA HIS A 163 -0.36 -25.50 -6.59
C HIS A 163 -0.26 -24.79 -5.22
N VAL A 164 -0.95 -23.65 -5.13
CA VAL A 164 -1.08 -22.83 -3.94
C VAL A 164 -2.51 -22.30 -3.89
N HIS A 165 -3.10 -22.23 -2.71
CA HIS A 165 -4.45 -21.73 -2.55
C HIS A 165 -4.54 -20.24 -2.92
N THR A 166 -5.56 -19.83 -3.70
CA THR A 166 -5.74 -18.43 -4.14
C THR A 166 -5.66 -17.43 -2.99
N LYS A 167 -6.32 -17.71 -1.86
CA LYS A 167 -6.27 -16.85 -0.66
C LYS A 167 -4.85 -16.70 -0.08
N PHE A 168 -3.96 -17.66 -0.33
CA PHE A 168 -2.56 -17.51 0.10
C PHE A 168 -1.90 -16.34 -0.65
N ILE A 169 -2.09 -16.26 -1.96
CA ILE A 169 -1.53 -15.17 -2.78
C ILE A 169 -2.14 -13.82 -2.35
N GLU A 170 -3.46 -13.77 -2.16
CA GLU A 170 -4.17 -12.57 -1.72
C GLU A 170 -3.69 -12.08 -0.35
N ASN A 171 -3.63 -12.99 0.64
CA ASN A 171 -3.23 -12.67 2.01
C ASN A 171 -1.73 -12.32 2.14
N ASN A 172 -0.90 -12.81 1.24
CA ASN A 172 0.54 -12.58 1.23
C ASN A 172 0.99 -11.64 0.10
N SER A 173 0.05 -10.91 -0.53
CA SER A 173 0.35 -10.02 -1.66
C SER A 173 1.44 -8.99 -1.35
N GLY A 174 1.53 -8.52 -0.10
CA GLY A 174 2.57 -7.58 0.34
C GLY A 174 3.98 -8.15 0.23
N ILE A 175 4.22 -9.34 0.80
CA ILE A 175 5.54 -9.99 0.70
C ILE A 175 5.82 -10.48 -0.72
N ILE A 176 4.84 -11.05 -1.41
CA ILE A 176 4.97 -11.50 -2.80
C ILE A 176 5.38 -10.31 -3.69
N ARG A 177 4.77 -9.14 -3.48
CA ARG A 177 5.15 -7.90 -4.18
C ARG A 177 6.62 -7.55 -3.95
N GLU A 178 7.07 -7.52 -2.68
CA GLU A 178 8.47 -7.20 -2.35
C GLU A 178 9.45 -8.15 -3.06
N LEU A 179 9.11 -9.44 -3.17
CA LEU A 179 9.95 -10.44 -3.81
C LEU A 179 9.93 -10.31 -5.34
N LEU A 180 8.73 -10.16 -5.94
CA LEU A 180 8.58 -10.05 -7.39
C LEU A 180 9.16 -8.75 -7.93
N ASP A 181 9.11 -7.64 -7.18
CA ASP A 181 9.74 -6.37 -7.54
C ASP A 181 11.27 -6.52 -7.75
N ILE A 182 11.88 -7.56 -7.14
CA ILE A 182 13.30 -7.89 -7.33
C ILE A 182 13.47 -8.94 -8.42
N ILE A 183 12.70 -10.03 -8.37
CA ILE A 183 12.89 -11.22 -9.21
C ILE A 183 12.57 -10.95 -10.68
N ILE A 184 11.55 -10.11 -10.94
CA ILE A 184 11.07 -9.78 -12.29
C ILE A 184 11.02 -8.26 -12.53
N ALA A 185 11.98 -7.52 -12.00
CA ALA A 185 12.03 -6.05 -12.00
C ALA A 185 11.75 -5.42 -13.37
N ASP A 186 12.26 -6.01 -14.45
CA ASP A 186 12.10 -5.50 -15.83
C ASP A 186 10.67 -5.60 -16.37
N TYR A 187 9.80 -6.37 -15.71
CA TYR A 187 8.42 -6.63 -16.13
C TYR A 187 7.38 -5.99 -15.21
N VAL A 188 7.83 -5.31 -14.16
CA VAL A 188 6.95 -4.72 -13.15
C VAL A 188 6.44 -3.35 -13.62
N ASN A 189 5.12 -3.14 -13.59
CA ASN A 189 4.55 -1.82 -13.76
C ASN A 189 4.67 -1.04 -12.43
N ILE A 190 5.77 -0.28 -12.28
CA ILE A 190 6.16 0.37 -11.03
C ILE A 190 5.16 1.45 -10.58
N GLU A 191 4.46 2.09 -11.53
CA GLU A 191 3.46 3.13 -11.24
C GLU A 191 2.18 2.57 -10.63
N GLU A 192 1.91 1.28 -10.87
CA GLU A 192 0.69 0.64 -10.39
C GLU A 192 0.81 0.23 -8.92
N ARG A 193 -0.18 0.67 -8.13
CA ARG A 193 -0.28 0.33 -6.70
C ARG A 193 -1.01 -0.98 -6.46
N LYS A 194 -1.99 -1.30 -7.31
CA LYS A 194 -2.76 -2.54 -7.22
C LYS A 194 -1.90 -3.72 -7.63
N PHE A 195 -1.91 -4.79 -6.82
CA PHE A 195 -1.06 -5.98 -7.02
C PHE A 195 -1.24 -6.60 -8.40
N GLU A 196 -2.49 -6.78 -8.82
CA GLU A 196 -2.81 -7.41 -10.08
C GLU A 196 -2.33 -6.58 -11.29
N ALA A 197 -2.61 -5.28 -11.28
CA ALA A 197 -2.18 -4.39 -12.35
C ALA A 197 -0.64 -4.27 -12.42
N ARG A 198 0.01 -4.27 -11.26
CA ARG A 198 1.48 -4.20 -11.15
C ARG A 198 2.17 -5.38 -11.82
N PHE A 199 1.59 -6.59 -11.74
CA PHE A 199 2.16 -7.84 -12.27
C PHE A 199 1.40 -8.38 -13.49
N ASN A 200 0.68 -7.52 -14.21
CA ASN A 200 -0.07 -7.87 -15.41
C ASN A 200 -1.04 -9.05 -15.22
N LEU A 201 -1.68 -9.11 -14.06
CA LEU A 201 -2.77 -10.02 -13.79
C LEU A 201 -4.11 -9.37 -14.15
N LYS A 202 -5.08 -10.19 -14.53
CA LYS A 202 -6.47 -9.76 -14.66
C LYS A 202 -7.09 -9.55 -13.30
N TYR A 203 -7.97 -8.58 -13.19
CA TYR A 203 -8.73 -8.27 -11.97
C TYR A 203 -10.10 -7.72 -12.32
N ASP A 204 -10.98 -7.58 -11.34
CA ASP A 204 -12.24 -6.88 -11.47
C ASP A 204 -11.96 -5.38 -11.63
N GLU A 205 -12.01 -4.92 -12.88
CA GLU A 205 -11.70 -3.54 -13.23
C GLU A 205 -12.85 -2.60 -12.88
N PRO A 206 -12.56 -1.33 -12.60
CA PRO A 206 -13.60 -0.32 -12.52
C PRO A 206 -14.40 -0.25 -13.81
N LEU A 207 -15.72 -0.16 -13.68
CA LEU A 207 -16.62 -0.02 -14.82
C LEU A 207 -16.87 1.45 -15.13
N VAL A 208 -16.82 1.81 -16.40
CA VAL A 208 -17.32 3.08 -16.90
C VAL A 208 -18.75 2.87 -17.36
N ARG A 209 -19.71 3.57 -16.73
CA ARG A 209 -21.12 3.57 -17.17
C ARG A 209 -21.40 4.79 -17.98
N PHE A 210 -21.96 4.60 -19.17
CA PHE A 210 -22.34 5.67 -20.07
C PHE A 210 -23.64 5.34 -20.82
N ARG A 211 -24.31 6.40 -21.26
CA ARG A 211 -25.47 6.25 -22.16
C ARG A 211 -25.16 6.86 -23.51
N LEU A 212 -25.56 6.15 -24.56
CA LEU A 212 -25.62 6.68 -25.92
C LEU A 212 -26.85 7.59 -26.04
N LEU A 213 -26.64 8.85 -26.33
CA LEU A 213 -27.71 9.82 -26.48
C LEU A 213 -28.23 9.90 -27.93
N ASP A 214 -27.56 9.22 -28.85
CA ASP A 214 -27.92 9.10 -30.26
C ASP A 214 -28.48 7.71 -30.55
N GLU A 215 -29.79 7.63 -30.81
CA GLU A 215 -30.49 6.39 -31.08
C GLU A 215 -29.95 5.64 -32.32
N ALA A 216 -29.53 6.37 -33.35
CA ALA A 216 -28.98 5.74 -34.56
C ALA A 216 -27.66 5.04 -34.25
N ILE A 217 -26.80 5.64 -33.44
CA ILE A 217 -25.54 5.05 -32.99
C ILE A 217 -25.80 3.84 -32.08
N SER A 218 -26.77 3.94 -31.14
CA SER A 218 -27.09 2.83 -30.24
C SER A 218 -27.62 1.61 -31.01
N HIS A 219 -28.49 1.83 -31.98
CA HIS A 219 -29.00 0.75 -32.86
C HIS A 219 -27.89 0.13 -33.73
N GLN A 220 -27.02 0.96 -34.29
CA GLN A 220 -25.95 0.53 -35.16
C GLN A 220 -24.90 -0.35 -34.45
N LEU A 221 -24.50 0.05 -33.23
CA LEU A 221 -23.37 -0.56 -32.53
C LEU A 221 -23.79 -1.54 -31.43
N PHE A 222 -24.94 -1.31 -30.78
CA PHE A 222 -25.34 -2.05 -29.59
C PHE A 222 -26.79 -2.58 -29.65
N GLY A 223 -27.38 -2.69 -30.86
CA GLY A 223 -28.73 -3.26 -31.04
C GLY A 223 -29.83 -2.46 -30.34
N GLY A 224 -29.63 -1.15 -30.09
CA GLY A 224 -30.58 -0.27 -29.43
C GLY A 224 -30.40 -0.16 -27.91
N ILE A 225 -29.41 -0.84 -27.34
CA ILE A 225 -29.04 -0.68 -25.92
C ILE A 225 -28.30 0.64 -25.78
N ASP A 226 -28.78 1.55 -24.94
CA ASP A 226 -28.22 2.87 -24.75
C ASP A 226 -27.46 3.03 -23.42
N ASP A 227 -27.83 2.30 -22.37
CA ASP A 227 -27.19 2.35 -21.04
C ASP A 227 -26.25 1.16 -20.83
N ILE A 228 -24.96 1.42 -20.82
CA ILE A 228 -23.90 0.42 -20.92
C ILE A 228 -22.87 0.63 -19.83
N SER A 229 -22.40 -0.47 -19.23
CA SER A 229 -21.26 -0.45 -18.31
C SER A 229 -20.20 -1.43 -18.79
N ILE A 230 -18.99 -0.97 -19.00
CA ILE A 230 -17.86 -1.79 -19.47
C ILE A 230 -16.60 -1.53 -18.64
N PRO A 231 -15.67 -2.49 -18.56
CA PRO A 231 -14.38 -2.28 -17.94
C PRO A 231 -13.62 -1.08 -18.52
N ILE A 232 -12.84 -0.40 -17.70
CA ILE A 232 -12.07 0.77 -18.14
C ILE A 232 -11.11 0.42 -19.30
N SER A 233 -10.50 -0.75 -19.28
CA SER A 233 -9.63 -1.21 -20.36
C SER A 233 -10.36 -1.31 -21.70
N GLU A 234 -11.59 -1.82 -21.72
CA GLU A 234 -12.44 -1.87 -22.91
C GLU A 234 -12.88 -0.47 -23.34
N PHE A 235 -13.21 0.40 -22.37
CA PHE A 235 -13.62 1.78 -22.66
C PHE A 235 -12.48 2.60 -23.28
N GLN A 236 -11.23 2.35 -22.90
CA GLN A 236 -10.05 3.00 -23.51
C GLN A 236 -9.90 2.70 -25.00
N HIS A 237 -10.29 1.50 -25.44
CA HIS A 237 -10.18 1.06 -26.82
C HIS A 237 -11.49 1.27 -27.64
N LEU A 238 -12.53 1.82 -27.00
CA LEU A 238 -13.81 2.01 -27.65
C LEU A 238 -13.72 3.06 -28.76
N SER A 239 -14.26 2.76 -29.93
CA SER A 239 -14.35 3.68 -31.05
C SER A 239 -15.80 4.02 -31.34
N LEU A 240 -16.24 5.20 -30.89
CA LEU A 240 -17.59 5.68 -31.10
C LEU A 240 -17.61 6.84 -32.10
N PRO A 241 -18.55 6.87 -33.05
CA PRO A 241 -18.73 7.94 -34.03
C PRO A 241 -19.46 9.13 -33.39
N ILE A 242 -18.96 9.62 -32.24
CA ILE A 242 -19.49 10.74 -31.47
C ILE A 242 -18.58 11.95 -31.54
N GLN A 243 -19.14 13.11 -31.28
CA GLN A 243 -18.41 14.39 -31.22
C GLN A 243 -18.40 14.99 -29.82
N THR A 244 -19.45 14.75 -29.04
CA THR A 244 -19.64 15.37 -27.73
C THR A 244 -19.80 14.32 -26.64
N VAL A 245 -19.16 14.59 -25.51
CA VAL A 245 -19.22 13.79 -24.28
C VAL A 245 -19.69 14.69 -23.14
N TYR A 246 -20.74 14.29 -22.48
CA TYR A 246 -21.20 14.89 -21.23
C TYR A 246 -20.73 14.00 -20.07
N VAL A 247 -20.21 14.60 -19.01
CA VAL A 247 -19.85 13.91 -17.78
C VAL A 247 -20.66 14.52 -16.66
N VAL A 248 -21.52 13.74 -16.04
CA VAL A 248 -22.39 14.20 -14.95
C VAL A 248 -22.18 13.38 -13.69
N GLU A 249 -22.12 14.03 -12.55
CA GLU A 249 -21.80 13.37 -11.28
C GLU A 249 -23.02 12.63 -10.71
N ASN A 250 -24.20 13.20 -10.82
CA ASN A 250 -25.43 12.59 -10.34
C ASN A 250 -25.95 11.52 -11.30
N LYS A 251 -26.23 10.31 -10.75
CA LYS A 251 -26.69 9.16 -11.53
C LYS A 251 -28.05 9.40 -12.19
N ILE A 252 -28.99 10.05 -11.51
CA ILE A 252 -30.32 10.29 -12.05
C ILE A 252 -30.24 11.27 -13.22
N ASN A 253 -29.41 12.30 -13.09
CA ASN A 253 -29.18 13.25 -14.19
C ASN A 253 -28.55 12.55 -15.41
N MET A 254 -27.67 11.58 -15.23
CA MET A 254 -27.16 10.75 -16.32
C MET A 254 -28.27 9.92 -16.97
N LEU A 255 -29.12 9.27 -16.15
CA LEU A 255 -30.21 8.41 -16.65
C LEU A 255 -31.30 9.20 -17.37
N THR A 256 -31.57 10.42 -16.96
CA THR A 256 -32.60 11.31 -17.53
C THR A 256 -32.05 12.27 -18.58
N PHE A 257 -30.76 12.17 -18.91
CA PHE A 257 -30.13 13.09 -19.88
C PHE A 257 -30.82 12.98 -21.26
N PRO A 258 -31.12 14.11 -21.92
CA PRO A 258 -31.91 14.09 -23.14
C PRO A 258 -31.17 13.49 -24.34
N VAL A 259 -31.92 13.00 -25.31
CA VAL A 259 -31.42 12.59 -26.62
C VAL A 259 -30.65 13.70 -27.29
N LYS A 260 -29.42 13.44 -27.72
CA LYS A 260 -28.55 14.35 -28.45
C LYS A 260 -27.75 13.62 -29.53
N ARG A 261 -27.77 14.12 -30.77
CA ARG A 261 -27.02 13.50 -31.86
C ARG A 261 -25.53 13.53 -31.60
N ASN A 262 -24.86 12.46 -32.05
CA ASN A 262 -23.41 12.31 -31.98
C ASN A 262 -22.85 12.49 -30.55
N SER A 263 -23.58 12.06 -29.51
CA SER A 263 -23.21 12.33 -28.12
C SER A 263 -23.40 11.11 -27.22
N ILE A 264 -22.64 11.10 -26.13
CA ILE A 264 -22.83 10.21 -24.98
C ILE A 264 -22.84 11.02 -23.69
N VAL A 265 -23.43 10.45 -22.63
CA VAL A 265 -23.27 10.92 -21.26
C VAL A 265 -22.62 9.85 -20.41
N ILE A 266 -21.59 10.21 -19.66
CA ILE A 266 -20.84 9.33 -18.75
C ILE A 266 -21.25 9.69 -17.33
N TRP A 267 -21.44 8.66 -16.50
CA TRP A 267 -21.60 8.83 -15.05
C TRP A 267 -20.25 9.06 -14.40
N GLY A 268 -19.98 10.31 -13.98
CA GLY A 268 -18.72 10.76 -13.40
C GLY A 268 -18.59 10.55 -11.90
N HIS A 269 -19.28 9.57 -11.30
CA HIS A 269 -19.31 9.32 -9.87
C HIS A 269 -17.90 9.29 -9.23
N GLY A 270 -17.61 10.29 -8.38
CA GLY A 270 -16.44 10.36 -7.50
C GLY A 270 -15.08 10.15 -8.18
N PHE A 271 -14.63 8.91 -8.23
CA PHE A 271 -13.35 8.52 -8.82
C PHE A 271 -13.37 8.32 -10.35
N GLY A 272 -14.52 8.53 -11.01
CA GLY A 272 -14.68 8.27 -12.45
C GLY A 272 -13.77 9.13 -13.34
N VAL A 273 -13.33 10.26 -12.85
CA VAL A 273 -12.45 11.18 -13.60
C VAL A 273 -11.01 10.64 -13.67
N ASP A 274 -10.47 10.14 -12.57
CA ASP A 274 -9.09 9.66 -12.52
C ASP A 274 -8.90 8.37 -13.33
N ILE A 275 -9.89 7.46 -13.34
CA ILE A 275 -9.82 6.25 -14.16
C ILE A 275 -9.83 6.55 -15.67
N MET A 276 -10.40 7.70 -16.09
CA MET A 276 -10.48 8.10 -17.50
C MET A 276 -9.21 8.77 -18.03
N LYS A 277 -8.22 9.10 -17.20
CA LYS A 277 -7.00 9.85 -17.58
C LYS A 277 -6.25 9.28 -18.79
N ASN A 278 -6.30 7.97 -18.99
CA ASN A 278 -5.64 7.25 -20.07
C ASN A 278 -6.57 6.94 -21.26
N VAL A 279 -7.76 7.54 -21.32
CA VAL A 279 -8.72 7.36 -22.44
C VAL A 279 -8.40 8.34 -23.55
N ASP A 280 -7.50 7.98 -24.45
CA ASP A 280 -6.95 8.90 -25.47
C ASP A 280 -7.99 9.42 -26.43
N TRP A 281 -9.00 8.64 -26.81
CA TRP A 281 -10.02 9.11 -27.73
C TRP A 281 -10.87 10.28 -27.21
N LEU A 282 -10.96 10.46 -25.88
CA LEU A 282 -11.62 11.61 -25.27
C LEU A 282 -10.90 12.93 -25.61
N LYS A 283 -9.59 12.93 -25.85
CA LYS A 283 -8.80 14.14 -26.15
C LYS A 283 -9.27 14.88 -27.42
N THR A 284 -9.94 14.15 -28.32
CA THR A 284 -10.43 14.71 -29.60
C THR A 284 -11.90 15.13 -29.56
N LYS A 285 -12.58 14.92 -28.44
CA LYS A 285 -14.02 15.20 -28.31
C LYS A 285 -14.27 16.53 -27.59
N LYS A 286 -15.43 17.13 -27.84
CA LYS A 286 -15.94 18.18 -26.97
C LYS A 286 -16.42 17.55 -25.69
N ILE A 287 -15.98 18.08 -24.54
CA ILE A 287 -16.33 17.50 -23.23
C ILE A 287 -16.96 18.58 -22.37
N TYR A 288 -18.14 18.26 -21.86
CA TYR A 288 -18.87 19.08 -20.90
C TYR A 288 -18.99 18.35 -19.58
N TYR A 289 -18.63 19.03 -18.49
CA TYR A 289 -18.70 18.49 -17.15
C TYR A 289 -19.73 19.23 -16.30
N TRP A 290 -20.54 18.49 -15.58
CA TRP A 290 -21.48 19.00 -14.60
C TRP A 290 -21.35 18.21 -13.30
N GLY A 291 -20.82 18.87 -12.26
CA GLY A 291 -20.73 18.41 -10.88
C GLY A 291 -21.63 19.19 -9.96
N ASP A 292 -21.64 18.84 -8.68
CA ASP A 292 -22.24 19.68 -7.66
C ASP A 292 -21.55 21.04 -7.59
N LEU A 293 -22.33 22.07 -7.30
CA LEU A 293 -21.78 23.41 -7.05
C LEU A 293 -21.26 23.50 -5.62
N ASP A 294 -20.14 22.86 -5.38
CA ASP A 294 -19.38 22.93 -4.13
C ASP A 294 -17.87 22.88 -4.40
N THR A 295 -17.08 22.99 -3.35
CA THR A 295 -15.62 22.97 -3.49
C THR A 295 -15.08 21.64 -4.05
N HIS A 296 -15.77 20.54 -3.82
CA HIS A 296 -15.37 19.21 -4.31
C HIS A 296 -15.65 19.05 -5.81
N GLY A 297 -16.82 19.45 -6.28
CA GLY A 297 -17.16 19.44 -7.72
C GLY A 297 -16.18 20.25 -8.57
N PHE A 298 -15.71 21.41 -8.07
CA PHE A 298 -14.69 22.21 -8.76
C PHE A 298 -13.29 21.56 -8.70
N GLN A 299 -12.95 20.83 -7.65
CA GLN A 299 -11.71 20.06 -7.61
C GLN A 299 -11.71 18.93 -8.64
N ILE A 300 -12.82 18.20 -8.76
CA ILE A 300 -12.98 17.15 -9.79
C ILE A 300 -12.90 17.76 -11.19
N LEU A 301 -13.58 18.89 -11.44
CA LEU A 301 -13.48 19.62 -12.71
C LEU A 301 -12.03 19.99 -13.05
N SER A 302 -11.30 20.52 -12.07
CA SER A 302 -9.90 20.90 -12.23
C SER A 302 -9.01 19.69 -12.55
N GLU A 303 -9.20 18.56 -11.88
CA GLU A 303 -8.46 17.32 -12.13
C GLU A 303 -8.79 16.78 -13.53
N PHE A 304 -10.06 16.78 -13.91
CA PHE A 304 -10.46 16.36 -15.24
C PHE A 304 -9.87 17.25 -16.34
N ARG A 305 -9.88 18.58 -16.15
CA ARG A 305 -9.26 19.53 -17.07
C ARG A 305 -7.74 19.43 -17.11
N PHE A 306 -7.10 18.96 -16.04
CA PHE A 306 -5.66 18.69 -16.07
C PHE A 306 -5.31 17.63 -17.14
N HIS A 307 -6.14 16.58 -17.27
CA HIS A 307 -5.96 15.54 -18.27
C HIS A 307 -6.55 15.87 -19.64
N PHE A 308 -7.66 16.63 -19.67
CA PHE A 308 -8.43 16.98 -20.88
C PHE A 308 -8.66 18.48 -20.94
N LYS A 309 -7.74 19.21 -21.54
CA LYS A 309 -7.72 20.69 -21.56
C LYS A 309 -8.97 21.35 -22.15
N GLN A 310 -9.72 20.63 -23.00
CA GLN A 310 -10.94 21.09 -23.65
C GLN A 310 -12.21 20.97 -22.79
N VAL A 311 -12.13 20.46 -21.57
CA VAL A 311 -13.28 20.31 -20.67
C VAL A 311 -13.86 21.67 -20.32
N GLN A 312 -15.16 21.82 -20.53
CA GLN A 312 -15.96 23.01 -20.15
C GLN A 312 -16.99 22.61 -19.10
N SER A 313 -17.15 23.42 -18.07
CA SER A 313 -18.26 23.26 -17.12
C SER A 313 -19.57 23.77 -17.72
N PHE A 314 -20.69 23.20 -17.28
CA PHE A 314 -22.01 23.79 -17.53
C PHE A 314 -22.87 23.65 -16.27
N LEU A 315 -23.79 24.58 -16.04
CA LEU A 315 -24.61 24.68 -14.83
C LEU A 315 -23.80 24.79 -13.53
N MET A 316 -22.51 25.13 -13.63
CA MET A 316 -21.61 25.32 -12.48
C MET A 316 -21.23 26.79 -12.33
N ASP A 317 -22.18 27.68 -12.57
CA ASP A 317 -21.99 29.13 -12.58
C ASP A 317 -22.75 29.86 -11.47
N ARG A 318 -22.42 31.11 -11.26
CA ARG A 318 -23.03 31.98 -10.25
C ARG A 318 -24.52 32.15 -10.45
N TYR A 319 -24.98 32.24 -11.69
CA TYR A 319 -26.40 32.46 -12.01
C TYR A 319 -27.23 31.25 -11.60
N THR A 320 -26.77 30.04 -11.92
CA THR A 320 -27.41 28.79 -11.51
C THR A 320 -27.45 28.66 -9.98
N PHE A 321 -26.35 29.01 -9.33
CA PHE A 321 -26.28 28.98 -7.87
C PHE A 321 -27.29 29.95 -7.23
N ASP A 322 -27.24 31.22 -7.56
CA ASP A 322 -28.08 32.25 -6.95
C ASP A 322 -29.59 31.98 -7.17
N LYS A 323 -29.91 31.26 -8.24
CA LYS A 323 -31.30 30.97 -8.60
C LYS A 323 -31.89 29.79 -7.82
N TYR A 324 -31.07 28.79 -7.46
CA TYR A 324 -31.57 27.52 -6.88
C TYR A 324 -30.98 27.22 -5.52
N PHE A 325 -30.12 28.05 -4.98
CA PHE A 325 -29.54 27.84 -3.66
C PHE A 325 -30.57 28.05 -2.53
N GLU A 326 -30.69 27.07 -1.63
CA GLU A 326 -31.65 27.06 -0.53
C GLU A 326 -31.01 27.08 0.87
N GLY A 327 -29.70 27.36 0.96
CA GLY A 327 -29.03 27.52 2.26
C GLY A 327 -28.20 26.31 2.69
N ASP A 328 -27.93 25.34 1.81
CA ASP A 328 -27.16 24.14 2.15
C ASP A 328 -25.71 24.44 2.44
N LYS A 329 -25.17 23.72 3.43
CA LYS A 329 -23.78 23.79 3.78
C LYS A 329 -22.95 22.73 3.04
N GLY A 330 -21.80 23.15 2.55
CA GLY A 330 -20.80 22.29 1.95
C GLY A 330 -19.89 21.64 2.98
N THR A 331 -18.91 20.91 2.49
CA THR A 331 -17.84 20.37 3.31
C THR A 331 -16.67 21.35 3.35
N VAL A 332 -16.13 21.62 4.54
CA VAL A 332 -14.97 22.51 4.70
C VAL A 332 -13.77 21.89 3.98
N THR A 333 -13.12 22.64 3.13
CA THR A 333 -11.92 22.20 2.42
C THR A 333 -10.72 23.09 2.74
N ASN A 334 -9.56 22.46 2.91
CA ASN A 334 -8.27 23.12 3.12
C ASN A 334 -7.38 23.07 1.86
N VAL A 335 -8.01 23.02 0.67
CA VAL A 335 -7.25 22.99 -0.59
C VAL A 335 -6.47 24.28 -0.77
N GLU A 336 -5.15 24.17 -0.78
CA GLU A 336 -4.20 25.26 -1.04
C GLU A 336 -3.63 25.17 -2.47
N LYS A 337 -3.86 24.04 -3.17
CA LYS A 337 -3.34 23.80 -4.52
C LYS A 337 -4.06 24.69 -5.53
N GLU A 338 -3.31 25.28 -6.45
CA GLU A 338 -3.86 25.98 -7.59
C GLU A 338 -4.68 25.04 -8.49
N LEU A 339 -5.92 25.41 -8.78
CA LEU A 339 -6.85 24.64 -9.59
C LEU A 339 -6.86 25.12 -11.05
N CYS A 340 -7.05 24.18 -11.99
CA CYS A 340 -7.25 24.46 -13.42
C CYS A 340 -8.68 24.95 -13.68
N LEU A 341 -9.02 26.18 -13.28
CA LEU A 341 -10.33 26.79 -13.42
C LEU A 341 -10.25 28.05 -14.30
N THR A 342 -11.37 28.41 -14.97
CA THR A 342 -11.49 29.72 -15.59
C THR A 342 -11.61 30.80 -14.52
N ALA A 343 -11.57 32.09 -14.90
CA ALA A 343 -11.71 33.18 -13.96
C ALA A 343 -13.07 33.14 -13.23
N GLU A 344 -14.16 32.93 -13.96
CA GLU A 344 -15.52 32.82 -13.41
C GLU A 344 -15.68 31.59 -12.48
N GLU A 345 -15.13 30.46 -12.88
CA GLU A 345 -15.15 29.23 -12.06
C GLU A 345 -14.33 29.40 -10.76
N LYS A 346 -13.21 30.13 -10.85
CA LYS A 346 -12.37 30.42 -9.68
C LYS A 346 -13.08 31.34 -8.69
N ASP A 347 -13.73 32.40 -9.21
CA ASP A 347 -14.52 33.30 -8.39
C ASP A 347 -15.66 32.57 -7.67
N MET A 348 -16.32 31.65 -8.38
CA MET A 348 -17.37 30.81 -7.80
C MET A 348 -16.82 29.84 -6.75
N PHE A 349 -15.69 29.18 -7.02
CA PHE A 349 -15.02 28.28 -6.08
C PHE A 349 -14.64 29.01 -4.79
N GLU A 350 -14.01 30.18 -4.87
CA GLU A 350 -13.62 30.97 -3.70
C GLU A 350 -14.84 31.45 -2.90
N TYR A 351 -15.92 31.80 -3.56
CA TYR A 351 -17.17 32.16 -2.90
C TYR A 351 -17.77 30.99 -2.12
N LEU A 352 -17.84 29.79 -2.71
CA LEU A 352 -18.34 28.60 -2.06
C LEU A 352 -17.44 28.18 -0.88
N LYS A 353 -16.13 28.27 -1.06
CA LYS A 353 -15.13 27.97 -0.03
C LYS A 353 -15.24 28.89 1.18
N ALA A 354 -15.29 30.21 0.93
CA ALA A 354 -15.34 31.23 2.00
C ALA A 354 -16.61 31.13 2.85
N ASN A 355 -17.73 30.71 2.26
CA ASN A 355 -19.03 30.64 2.93
C ASN A 355 -19.45 29.22 3.30
N ASN A 356 -18.67 28.21 2.93
CA ASN A 356 -18.95 26.78 3.10
C ASN A 356 -20.35 26.41 2.57
N LEU A 357 -20.60 26.67 1.29
CA LEU A 357 -21.89 26.49 0.64
C LEU A 357 -21.85 25.35 -0.38
N ARG A 358 -23.04 24.79 -0.65
CA ARG A 358 -23.25 23.72 -1.64
C ARG A 358 -24.61 23.88 -2.31
N LEU A 359 -24.65 23.62 -3.61
CA LEU A 359 -25.89 23.37 -4.34
C LEU A 359 -25.76 22.02 -5.06
N GLU A 360 -26.56 21.05 -4.63
CA GLU A 360 -26.60 19.71 -5.24
C GLU A 360 -27.31 19.75 -6.59
N GLN A 361 -26.88 18.90 -7.51
CA GLN A 361 -27.46 18.79 -8.86
C GLN A 361 -28.97 18.51 -8.85
N GLU A 362 -29.47 17.76 -7.84
CA GLU A 362 -30.87 17.41 -7.71
C GLU A 362 -31.80 18.62 -7.47
N LYS A 363 -31.26 19.71 -6.96
CA LYS A 363 -32.04 20.94 -6.71
C LYS A 363 -32.26 21.79 -7.95
N VAL A 364 -31.53 21.53 -9.04
CA VAL A 364 -31.70 22.20 -10.29
C VAL A 364 -32.87 21.57 -11.05
N PRO A 365 -33.95 22.34 -11.36
CA PRO A 365 -35.12 21.79 -12.03
C PRO A 365 -34.83 21.25 -13.43
N PHE A 366 -35.46 20.13 -13.77
CA PHE A 366 -35.22 19.42 -15.03
C PHE A 366 -35.45 20.28 -16.27
N ASP A 367 -36.50 21.12 -16.29
CA ASP A 367 -36.79 21.99 -17.39
C ASP A 367 -35.72 23.09 -17.63
N TYR A 368 -35.05 23.50 -16.55
CA TYR A 368 -33.90 24.40 -16.64
C TYR A 368 -32.67 23.68 -17.19
N ILE A 369 -32.40 22.45 -16.70
CA ILE A 369 -31.32 21.63 -17.21
C ILE A 369 -31.47 21.45 -18.71
N MET A 370 -32.66 21.04 -19.17
CA MET A 370 -32.96 20.83 -20.60
C MET A 370 -32.67 22.02 -21.50
N LYS A 371 -32.88 23.25 -21.00
CA LYS A 371 -32.61 24.49 -21.73
C LYS A 371 -31.14 24.91 -21.69
N SER A 372 -30.39 24.41 -20.72
CA SER A 372 -29.01 24.85 -20.45
C SER A 372 -27.95 23.89 -20.98
N ILE A 373 -28.33 22.70 -21.46
CA ILE A 373 -27.40 21.74 -22.04
C ILE A 373 -26.79 22.27 -23.34
N PRO A 374 -25.44 22.40 -23.44
CA PRO A 374 -24.75 22.93 -24.60
C PRO A 374 -24.91 22.10 -25.87
#